data_093ac9a4f2c42574ddf45367adacf6bf
#
_entry.id   093ac9a4f2c42574ddf45367adacf6bf
#
_cell.length_a   1.000
_cell.length_b   1.000
_cell.length_c   1.000
_cell.angle_alpha   90.00
_cell.angle_beta   90.00
_cell.angle_gamma   90.00
#
_symmetry.space_group_name_H-M   'P 1'
#
loop_
_entity.id
_entity.type
_entity.pdbx_description
1 polymer ?
#
loop_
_entity_poly.entity_id
_entity_poly.type
_entity_poly.pdbx_seq_one_letter_code
_entity_poly.pdbx_strand_id
1 'polypeptide(L)'
;MFEDAVERRGAPALAELFKRGSYARASTVFPSLTPVCLSSLVTGAHPDVHEIPHLVWYHRGEERLVEYGSSFAALRRAGARRGIVDAIFNMNAQHLSKRAVTLYESLEDADLVSAAVNIVAYRGRTPHAARIPGITRVAYGPRRFFY
;
A
#
# COMPACT_ATOMS: atom_id res chain seq x y z
N MET A 1 5.33 -4.72 -24.79
CA MET A 1 3.91 -4.22 -24.76
C MET A 1 3.80 -2.72 -24.47
N PHE A 2 4.31 -2.20 -23.35
CA PHE A 2 4.26 -0.76 -23.01
C PHE A 2 5.11 0.08 -23.98
N GLU A 3 6.38 -0.25 -24.13
CA GLU A 3 7.33 0.40 -25.07
C GLU A 3 6.81 0.36 -26.51
N ASP A 4 6.32 -0.81 -26.94
CA ASP A 4 5.71 -1.02 -28.23
C ASP A 4 4.46 -0.14 -28.48
N ALA A 5 3.63 0.06 -27.46
CA ALA A 5 2.49 0.97 -27.54
C ALA A 5 2.92 2.44 -27.70
N VAL A 6 4.00 2.86 -27.05
CA VAL A 6 4.57 4.20 -27.18
C VAL A 6 5.18 4.38 -28.57
N GLU A 7 5.96 3.42 -29.06
CA GLU A 7 6.62 3.46 -30.36
C GLU A 7 5.59 3.49 -31.52
N ARG A 8 4.53 2.72 -31.44
CA ARG A 8 3.46 2.66 -32.46
C ARG A 8 2.48 3.84 -32.38
N ARG A 9 2.75 4.84 -31.55
CA ARG A 9 1.88 6.00 -31.31
C ARG A 9 0.48 5.66 -30.80
N GLY A 10 0.28 4.45 -30.24
CA GLY A 10 -0.96 4.01 -29.62
C GLY A 10 -1.21 4.62 -28.22
N ALA A 11 -0.22 5.32 -27.64
CA ALA A 11 -0.28 5.87 -26.29
C ALA A 11 0.37 7.27 -26.23
N PRO A 12 -0.25 8.33 -26.81
CA PRO A 12 0.37 9.66 -26.92
C PRO A 12 0.67 10.31 -25.58
N ALA A 13 -0.19 10.14 -24.56
CA ALA A 13 0.05 10.68 -23.23
C ALA A 13 1.27 10.03 -22.56
N LEU A 14 1.46 8.72 -22.72
CA LEU A 14 2.62 8.01 -22.21
C LEU A 14 3.89 8.42 -22.97
N ALA A 15 3.80 8.61 -24.29
CA ALA A 15 4.93 9.10 -25.11
C ALA A 15 5.39 10.49 -24.64
N GLU A 16 4.47 11.36 -24.27
CA GLU A 16 4.80 12.68 -23.71
C GLU A 16 5.48 12.57 -22.33
N LEU A 17 5.03 11.65 -21.46
CA LEU A 17 5.71 11.39 -20.19
C LEU A 17 7.14 10.87 -20.39
N PHE A 18 7.36 10.02 -21.38
CA PHE A 18 8.71 9.55 -21.75
C PHE A 18 9.65 10.66 -22.16
N LYS A 19 9.15 11.67 -22.92
CA LYS A 19 9.95 12.82 -23.36
C LYS A 19 10.32 13.74 -22.21
N ARG A 20 9.46 13.87 -21.22
CA ARG A 20 9.60 14.81 -20.11
C ARG A 20 10.20 14.20 -18.84
N GLY A 21 10.19 12.88 -18.72
CA GLY A 21 10.65 12.14 -17.56
C GLY A 21 11.74 11.14 -17.86
N SER A 22 12.01 10.27 -16.92
CA SER A 22 12.93 9.15 -17.04
C SER A 22 12.14 7.84 -17.02
N TYR A 23 12.55 6.89 -17.84
CA TYR A 23 12.01 5.54 -17.86
C TYR A 23 13.12 4.53 -17.60
N ALA A 24 12.83 3.57 -16.71
CA ALA A 24 13.69 2.43 -16.48
C ALA A 24 12.85 1.17 -16.21
N ARG A 25 13.35 0.04 -16.66
CA ARG A 25 12.80 -1.27 -16.27
C ARG A 25 13.24 -1.58 -14.86
N ALA A 26 12.31 -2.11 -14.05
CA ALA A 26 12.59 -2.54 -12.70
C ALA A 26 12.06 -3.96 -12.46
N SER A 27 12.71 -4.68 -11.55
CA SER A 27 12.21 -5.95 -11.04
C SER A 27 11.34 -5.71 -9.82
N THR A 28 10.20 -6.40 -9.78
CA THR A 28 9.34 -6.37 -8.59
C THR A 28 9.84 -7.35 -7.52
N VAL A 29 9.31 -7.22 -6.31
CA VAL A 29 9.55 -8.18 -5.23
C VAL A 29 8.75 -9.47 -5.44
N PHE A 30 9.16 -10.55 -4.79
CA PHE A 30 8.42 -11.80 -4.77
C PHE A 30 7.84 -12.05 -3.36
N PRO A 31 6.55 -12.45 -3.25
CA PRO A 31 5.56 -12.55 -4.34
C PRO A 31 5.09 -11.17 -4.84
N SER A 32 4.85 -11.05 -6.15
CA SER A 32 4.39 -9.78 -6.75
C SER A 32 2.88 -9.57 -6.56
N LEU A 33 2.48 -9.40 -5.32
CA LEU A 33 1.10 -9.15 -4.89
C LEU A 33 0.94 -7.69 -4.46
N THR A 34 -0.23 -7.11 -4.67
CA THR A 34 -0.51 -5.70 -4.41
C THR A 34 -0.01 -5.18 -3.05
N PRO A 35 -0.34 -5.80 -1.90
CA PRO A 35 0.12 -5.29 -0.61
C PRO A 35 1.64 -5.38 -0.44
N VAL A 36 2.28 -6.42 -0.98
CA VAL A 36 3.75 -6.61 -0.91
C VAL A 36 4.46 -5.56 -1.76
N CYS A 37 4.06 -5.44 -3.04
CA CYS A 37 4.67 -4.50 -3.98
C CYS A 37 4.46 -3.04 -3.54
N LEU A 38 3.25 -2.67 -3.11
CA LEU A 38 2.97 -1.31 -2.66
C LEU A 38 3.69 -0.98 -1.36
N SER A 39 3.82 -1.93 -0.42
CA SER A 39 4.64 -1.74 0.77
C SER A 39 6.09 -1.51 0.41
N SER A 40 6.66 -2.31 -0.50
CA SER A 40 8.04 -2.11 -0.99
C SER A 40 8.21 -0.75 -1.69
N LEU A 41 7.26 -0.36 -2.54
CA LEU A 41 7.30 0.92 -3.25
C LEU A 41 7.27 2.11 -2.30
N VAL A 42 6.39 2.05 -1.29
CA VAL A 42 6.19 3.17 -0.34
C VAL A 42 7.31 3.25 0.70
N THR A 43 7.96 2.14 1.04
CA THR A 43 9.02 2.11 2.06
C THR A 43 10.43 2.06 1.50
N GLY A 44 10.59 1.74 0.20
CA GLY A 44 11.89 1.45 -0.39
C GLY A 44 12.55 0.18 0.17
N ALA A 45 11.82 -0.63 0.92
CA ALA A 45 12.33 -1.81 1.62
C ALA A 45 11.81 -3.12 1.02
N HIS A 46 12.52 -4.21 1.26
CA HIS A 46 12.08 -5.56 0.90
C HIS A 46 11.13 -6.15 1.96
N PRO A 47 10.40 -7.25 1.64
CA PRO A 47 9.43 -7.89 2.53
C PRO A 47 9.96 -8.33 3.89
N ASP A 48 11.24 -8.68 3.99
CA ASP A 48 11.92 -9.03 5.25
C ASP A 48 12.09 -7.85 6.21
N VAL A 49 12.03 -6.63 5.68
CA VAL A 49 12.13 -5.38 6.46
C VAL A 49 10.76 -4.79 6.74
N HIS A 50 9.89 -4.69 5.72
CA HIS A 50 8.56 -4.11 5.89
C HIS A 50 7.52 -5.09 6.45
N GLU A 51 7.81 -6.39 6.49
CA GLU A 51 7.03 -7.45 7.15
C GLU A 51 5.62 -7.71 6.58
N ILE A 52 5.34 -7.27 5.36
CA ILE A 52 4.12 -7.63 4.62
C ILE A 52 4.47 -8.73 3.61
N PRO A 53 4.27 -10.02 3.94
CA PRO A 53 4.79 -11.12 3.12
C PRO A 53 3.84 -11.55 2.01
N HIS A 54 2.53 -11.35 2.20
CA HIS A 54 1.52 -11.89 1.31
C HIS A 54 0.17 -11.19 1.46
N LEU A 55 -0.75 -11.49 0.57
CA LEU A 55 -2.14 -11.02 0.63
C LEU A 55 -2.95 -11.75 1.73
N VAL A 56 -2.60 -13.01 1.98
CA VAL A 56 -3.13 -13.86 3.07
C VAL A 56 -1.97 -14.56 3.74
N TRP A 57 -1.82 -14.42 5.05
CA TRP A 57 -0.71 -15.01 5.78
C TRP A 57 -1.01 -15.21 7.25
N TYR A 58 -0.25 -16.09 7.91
CA TYR A 58 -0.39 -16.33 9.34
C TYR A 58 0.50 -15.37 10.13
N HIS A 59 -0.13 -14.49 10.90
CA HIS A 59 0.57 -13.55 11.77
C HIS A 59 0.88 -14.22 13.12
N ARG A 60 2.16 -14.52 13.36
CA ARG A 60 2.59 -15.26 14.54
C ARG A 60 2.29 -14.54 15.86
N GLY A 61 2.49 -13.22 15.92
CA GLY A 61 2.23 -12.42 17.13
C GLY A 61 0.75 -12.25 17.45
N GLU A 62 -0.13 -12.36 16.46
CA GLU A 62 -1.58 -12.32 16.65
C GLU A 62 -2.23 -13.71 16.63
N GLU A 63 -1.43 -14.77 16.39
CA GLU A 63 -1.84 -16.18 16.33
C GLU A 63 -3.05 -16.42 15.43
N ARG A 64 -3.13 -15.72 14.29
CA ARG A 64 -4.25 -15.81 13.36
C ARG A 64 -3.86 -15.57 11.90
N LEU A 65 -4.78 -15.92 11.01
CA LEU A 65 -4.70 -15.52 9.61
C LEU A 65 -5.04 -14.03 9.46
N VAL A 66 -4.17 -13.32 8.77
CA VAL A 66 -4.39 -11.96 8.27
C VAL A 66 -4.84 -12.06 6.81
N GLU A 67 -5.82 -11.25 6.43
CA GLU A 67 -6.46 -11.26 5.11
C GLU A 67 -6.70 -9.82 4.64
N TYR A 68 -6.12 -9.48 3.49
CA TYR A 68 -6.21 -8.13 2.90
C TYR A 68 -7.15 -8.04 1.67
N GLY A 69 -8.08 -8.98 1.51
CA GLY A 69 -9.04 -8.98 0.42
C GLY A 69 -8.66 -9.88 -0.75
N SER A 70 -8.09 -11.06 -0.50
CA SER A 70 -7.69 -12.00 -1.56
C SER A 70 -8.88 -12.60 -2.32
N SER A 71 -9.95 -12.91 -1.62
CA SER A 71 -11.18 -13.44 -2.21
C SER A 71 -12.37 -13.29 -1.27
N PHE A 72 -13.57 -13.31 -1.87
CA PHE A 72 -14.82 -13.26 -1.10
C PHE A 72 -14.96 -14.46 -0.14
N ALA A 73 -14.49 -15.63 -0.54
CA ALA A 73 -14.50 -16.83 0.29
C ALA A 73 -13.54 -16.74 1.48
N ALA A 74 -12.35 -16.19 1.28
CA ALA A 74 -11.37 -15.96 2.35
C ALA A 74 -11.87 -14.90 3.34
N LEU A 75 -12.37 -13.76 2.85
CA LEU A 75 -13.00 -12.73 3.69
C LEU A 75 -14.16 -13.27 4.53
N ARG A 76 -15.01 -14.12 3.93
CA ARG A 76 -16.13 -14.74 4.65
C ARG A 76 -15.64 -15.69 5.75
N ARG A 77 -14.57 -16.46 5.51
CA ARG A 77 -13.99 -17.39 6.51
C ARG A 77 -13.23 -16.66 7.63
N ALA A 78 -12.47 -15.63 7.28
CA ALA A 78 -11.75 -14.80 8.24
C ALA A 78 -12.66 -13.83 9.02
N GLY A 79 -13.88 -13.60 8.52
CA GLY A 79 -14.81 -12.58 8.99
C GLY A 79 -14.65 -11.27 8.19
N ALA A 80 -15.68 -10.93 7.38
CA ALA A 80 -15.63 -9.78 6.46
C ALA A 80 -15.25 -8.46 7.15
N ARG A 81 -15.82 -8.19 8.34
CA ARG A 81 -15.49 -7.00 9.14
C ARG A 81 -13.99 -6.97 9.51
N ARG A 82 -13.43 -8.13 9.89
CA ARG A 82 -12.01 -8.24 10.28
C ARG A 82 -11.10 -8.02 9.07
N GLY A 83 -11.39 -8.63 7.93
CA GLY A 83 -10.63 -8.43 6.70
C GLY A 83 -10.60 -6.97 6.25
N ILE A 84 -11.73 -6.26 6.34
CA ILE A 84 -11.80 -4.82 6.08
C ILE A 84 -10.90 -4.04 7.05
N VAL A 85 -10.96 -4.36 8.35
CA VAL A 85 -10.11 -3.72 9.37
C VAL A 85 -8.64 -4.03 9.13
N ASP A 86 -8.30 -5.26 8.76
CA ASP A 86 -6.92 -5.64 8.45
C ASP A 86 -6.38 -4.89 7.22
N ALA A 87 -7.14 -4.87 6.12
CA ALA A 87 -6.72 -4.22 4.89
C ALA A 87 -6.60 -2.69 5.04
N ILE A 88 -7.58 -2.06 5.68
CA ILE A 88 -7.64 -0.59 5.75
C ILE A 88 -6.82 -0.03 6.91
N PHE A 89 -6.88 -0.63 8.09
CA PHE A 89 -6.27 -0.05 9.29
C PHE A 89 -5.03 -0.82 9.76
N ASN A 90 -5.18 -2.13 10.04
CA ASN A 90 -4.13 -2.88 10.73
C ASN A 90 -2.88 -3.04 9.87
N MET A 91 -3.02 -3.17 8.54
CA MET A 91 -1.89 -3.21 7.62
C MET A 91 -0.91 -2.06 7.88
N ASN A 92 -1.39 -0.84 7.99
CA ASN A 92 -0.57 0.35 8.20
C ASN A 92 -0.19 0.57 9.67
N ALA A 93 -1.11 0.28 10.59
CA ALA A 93 -0.92 0.56 12.02
C ALA A 93 -0.10 -0.51 12.75
N GLN A 94 -0.27 -1.77 12.37
CA GLN A 94 0.24 -2.93 13.13
C GLN A 94 1.17 -3.83 12.31
N HIS A 95 0.78 -4.19 11.07
CA HIS A 95 1.49 -5.20 10.29
C HIS A 95 2.70 -4.65 9.55
N LEU A 96 2.61 -3.41 9.03
CA LEU A 96 3.74 -2.75 8.39
C LEU A 96 4.79 -2.38 9.45
N SER A 97 5.95 -3.01 9.38
CA SER A 97 7.02 -2.86 10.36
C SER A 97 7.38 -1.40 10.61
N LYS A 98 7.61 -1.06 11.88
CA LYS A 98 8.07 0.30 12.27
C LYS A 98 9.50 0.58 11.84
N ARG A 99 10.28 -0.46 11.49
CA ARG A 99 11.63 -0.31 10.93
C ARG A 99 11.62 0.22 9.50
N ALA A 100 10.52 -0.01 8.78
CA ALA A 100 10.33 0.47 7.41
C ALA A 100 9.61 1.82 7.44
N VAL A 101 10.36 2.91 7.36
CA VAL A 101 9.80 4.27 7.24
C VAL A 101 9.18 4.43 5.87
N THR A 102 7.97 4.98 5.80
CA THR A 102 7.28 5.21 4.53
C THR A 102 7.72 6.52 3.87
N LEU A 103 7.55 6.62 2.56
CA LEU A 103 7.73 7.86 1.81
C LEU A 103 6.90 9.01 2.42
N TYR A 104 5.67 8.72 2.86
CA TYR A 104 4.80 9.72 3.48
C TYR A 104 5.37 10.23 4.81
N GLU A 105 5.86 9.32 5.67
CA GLU A 105 6.52 9.68 6.92
C GLU A 105 7.76 10.54 6.66
N SER A 106 8.60 10.16 5.70
CA SER A 106 9.80 10.90 5.32
C SER A 106 9.51 12.31 4.77
N LEU A 107 8.46 12.44 3.94
CA LEU A 107 8.02 13.73 3.41
C LEU A 107 7.48 14.64 4.53
N GLU A 108 6.69 14.09 5.45
CA GLU A 108 6.16 14.85 6.59
C GLU A 108 7.27 15.26 7.57
N ASP A 109 8.28 14.39 7.80
CA ASP A 109 9.45 14.71 8.61
C ASP A 109 10.31 15.85 7.98
N ALA A 110 10.24 16.00 6.66
CA ALA A 110 10.84 17.12 5.92
C ALA A 110 9.89 18.33 5.76
N ASP A 111 8.78 18.38 6.50
CA ASP A 111 7.71 19.38 6.42
C ASP A 111 7.07 19.56 5.03
N LEU A 112 7.13 18.53 4.20
CA LEU A 112 6.49 18.51 2.90
C LEU A 112 5.07 17.97 2.99
N VAL A 113 4.16 18.54 2.18
CA VAL A 113 2.78 18.08 2.09
C VAL A 113 2.68 16.98 1.05
N SER A 114 2.27 15.81 1.50
CA SER A 114 1.99 14.66 0.63
C SER A 114 0.53 14.23 0.69
N ALA A 115 0.08 13.49 -0.31
CA ALA A 115 -1.27 12.97 -0.39
C ALA A 115 -1.26 11.48 -0.71
N ALA A 116 -2.15 10.72 -0.05
CA ALA A 116 -2.48 9.35 -0.42
C ALA A 116 -3.93 9.28 -0.88
N VAL A 117 -4.14 8.73 -2.08
CA VAL A 117 -5.46 8.60 -2.68
C VAL A 117 -5.65 7.15 -3.09
N ASN A 118 -6.60 6.46 -2.46
CA ASN A 118 -6.98 5.08 -2.76
C ASN A 118 -5.78 4.11 -2.84
N ILE A 119 -4.87 4.19 -1.87
CA ILE A 119 -3.70 3.32 -1.78
C ILE A 119 -3.71 2.53 -0.46
N VAL A 120 -3.40 1.24 -0.51
CA VAL A 120 -3.46 0.36 0.67
C VAL A 120 -2.30 0.59 1.66
N ALA A 121 -1.11 0.95 1.19
CA ALA A 121 0.04 1.30 2.03
C ALA A 121 0.15 2.83 2.10
N TYR A 122 -0.33 3.41 3.20
CA TYR A 122 -0.47 4.87 3.33
C TYR A 122 0.05 5.43 4.66
N ARG A 123 0.72 4.65 5.49
CA ARG A 123 1.15 5.10 6.82
C ARG A 123 1.90 6.43 6.73
N GLY A 124 1.45 7.40 7.51
CA GLY A 124 2.03 8.72 7.70
C GLY A 124 1.94 9.11 9.17
N ARG A 125 2.14 10.39 9.48
CA ARG A 125 2.17 10.88 10.86
C ARG A 125 0.92 11.63 11.28
N THR A 126 0.09 12.05 10.31
CA THR A 126 -1.11 12.84 10.57
C THR A 126 -2.29 11.91 10.91
N PRO A 127 -2.98 12.13 12.06
CA PRO A 127 -4.16 11.34 12.41
C PRO A 127 -5.39 11.78 11.61
N HIS A 128 -6.12 10.79 11.09
CA HIS A 128 -7.38 10.96 10.36
C HIS A 128 -8.48 10.12 10.99
N ALA A 129 -9.62 10.71 11.29
CA ALA A 129 -10.80 9.99 11.74
C ALA A 129 -11.49 9.32 10.55
N ALA A 130 -11.11 8.08 10.26
CA ALA A 130 -11.69 7.30 9.18
C ALA A 130 -12.99 6.63 9.65
N ARG A 131 -14.07 6.82 8.88
CA ARG A 131 -15.40 6.24 9.15
C ARG A 131 -15.81 5.31 8.02
N ILE A 132 -16.03 4.05 8.40
CA ILE A 132 -16.65 3.04 7.55
C ILE A 132 -17.92 2.59 8.27
N PRO A 133 -19.02 2.24 7.61
CA PRO A 133 -20.23 1.78 8.27
C PRO A 133 -19.93 0.73 9.36
N GLY A 134 -20.28 1.04 10.61
CA GLY A 134 -20.00 0.19 11.76
C GLY A 134 -18.57 0.16 12.30
N ILE A 135 -17.63 0.96 11.71
CA ILE A 135 -16.23 1.02 12.14
C ILE A 135 -15.78 2.50 12.14
N THR A 136 -15.37 2.98 13.32
CA THR A 136 -14.71 4.28 13.44
C THR A 136 -13.34 4.06 14.06
N ARG A 137 -12.28 4.47 13.38
CA ARG A 137 -10.91 4.35 13.84
C ARG A 137 -10.07 5.55 13.42
N VAL A 138 -9.01 5.81 14.15
CA VAL A 138 -7.99 6.76 13.73
C VAL A 138 -7.00 6.01 12.82
N ALA A 139 -6.82 6.53 11.61
CA ALA A 139 -5.79 6.11 10.68
C ALA A 139 -4.67 7.15 10.68
N TYR A 140 -3.42 6.72 10.70
CA TYR A 140 -2.27 7.60 10.56
C TYR A 140 -1.79 7.58 9.10
N GLY A 141 -2.01 8.67 8.41
CA GLY A 141 -1.69 8.83 6.98
C GLY A 141 -0.94 10.14 6.71
N PRO A 142 -0.71 10.48 5.43
CA PRO A 142 -0.17 11.77 5.04
C PRO A 142 -1.16 12.91 5.33
N ARG A 143 -0.70 14.17 5.29
CA ARG A 143 -1.54 15.36 5.56
C ARG A 143 -2.81 15.41 4.70
N ARG A 144 -2.77 14.89 3.48
CA ARG A 144 -3.91 14.72 2.60
C ARG A 144 -4.20 13.24 2.37
N PHE A 145 -5.31 12.78 2.92
CA PHE A 145 -5.67 11.37 2.91
C PHE A 145 -7.10 11.18 2.42
N PHE A 146 -7.28 10.39 1.36
CA PHE A 146 -8.55 10.10 0.72
C PHE A 146 -8.69 8.59 0.50
N TYR A 147 -9.77 8.01 1.01
CA TYR A 147 -10.18 6.64 0.80
C TYR A 147 -11.39 6.59 -0.08
#